data_296b43077a4caded21a2b22216ab3ae7
#
_entry.id   296b43077a4caded21a2b22216ab3ae7
#
_cell.length_a   1.000
_cell.length_b   1.000
_cell.length_c   1.000
_cell.angle_alpha   90.00
_cell.angle_beta   90.00
_cell.angle_gamma   90.00
#
_symmetry.space_group_name_H-M   'P 1'
#
loop_
_entity.id
_entity.type
_entity.pdbx_description
1 polymer ?
#
loop_
_entity_poly.entity_id
_entity_poly.type
_entity_poly.pdbx_seq_one_letter_code
_entity_poly.pdbx_strand_id
1 'polypeptide(L)'
;MKFSEHLAFLREQEGLLQKDLAKALGISLHAYQRFEYGEQEPRLAVLAKLADFYDLSLDALVGRRRSVRVTALLENTAGREGLCAAHGLSLYIETPRHKILFDMGPGDEFLSNAEALGVDLTAVDLAVLSHGHDDHGGGLAAFCRVNDHAPIYLHRSAFGPYYILSDDRDPAYIGLPLGLEEFRDRFIFTDREMVIDRELTLFAEPPAVFDAMAASGRLAEKVGAGFQPDAFRHEQNLLIRAAGRTVLVAGCAHRGVVNILTAAKSKLGEYPDVFFGGFHLFQLPEGEAASDKLIDEIGRALLPGKTVYYTGHCTGAYAYDRLKTILGERLRAMSGGMTAEIGADGIREHR
;
A
#
# COMPACT_ATOMS: atom_id res chain seq x y z
N MET A 1 -2.72 -20.64 -5.96
CA MET A 1 -3.23 -21.91 -5.34
C MET A 1 -4.25 -22.51 -6.28
N LYS A 2 -4.17 -23.81 -6.57
CA LYS A 2 -5.18 -24.50 -7.40
C LYS A 2 -6.50 -24.63 -6.63
N PHE A 3 -7.62 -24.73 -7.34
CA PHE A 3 -8.94 -24.93 -6.69
C PHE A 3 -8.95 -26.13 -5.72
N SER A 4 -8.34 -27.24 -6.11
CA SER A 4 -8.25 -28.45 -5.28
C SER A 4 -7.51 -28.21 -3.95
N GLU A 5 -6.40 -27.49 -3.99
CA GLU A 5 -5.60 -27.11 -2.81
C GLU A 5 -6.39 -26.14 -1.91
N HIS A 6 -7.08 -25.18 -2.53
CA HIS A 6 -7.92 -24.22 -1.81
C HIS A 6 -9.12 -24.90 -1.14
N LEU A 7 -9.76 -25.86 -1.81
CA LEU A 7 -10.87 -26.62 -1.27
C LEU A 7 -10.45 -27.47 -0.05
N ALA A 8 -9.29 -28.13 -0.13
CA ALA A 8 -8.73 -28.89 0.99
C ALA A 8 -8.42 -27.96 2.17
N PHE A 9 -7.78 -26.80 1.91
CA PHE A 9 -7.48 -25.78 2.92
C PHE A 9 -8.76 -25.30 3.64
N LEU A 10 -9.82 -24.95 2.90
CA LEU A 10 -11.09 -24.50 3.50
C LEU A 10 -11.70 -25.56 4.42
N ARG A 11 -11.70 -26.83 3.99
CA ARG A 11 -12.21 -27.94 4.82
C ARG A 11 -11.39 -28.12 6.10
N GLU A 12 -10.07 -28.04 6.00
CA GLU A 12 -9.17 -28.20 7.15
C GLU A 12 -9.29 -27.05 8.15
N GLN A 13 -9.51 -25.84 7.69
CA GLN A 13 -9.76 -24.68 8.56
C GLN A 13 -11.04 -24.87 9.41
N GLU A 14 -12.07 -25.50 8.85
CA GLU A 14 -13.30 -25.85 9.57
C GLU A 14 -13.19 -27.15 10.41
N GLY A 15 -12.02 -27.79 10.42
CA GLY A 15 -11.79 -29.04 11.15
C GLY A 15 -12.60 -30.23 10.63
N LEU A 16 -13.08 -30.19 9.40
CA LEU A 16 -13.98 -31.20 8.83
C LEU A 16 -13.22 -32.37 8.17
N LEU A 17 -13.76 -33.55 8.30
CA LEU A 17 -13.31 -34.69 7.48
C LEU A 17 -13.98 -34.63 6.10
N GLN A 18 -13.31 -35.17 5.08
CA GLN A 18 -13.83 -35.25 3.70
C GLN A 18 -15.22 -35.88 3.64
N LYS A 19 -15.46 -36.93 4.45
CA LYS A 19 -16.76 -37.64 4.51
C LYS A 19 -17.88 -36.74 5.01
N ASP A 20 -17.58 -35.83 5.96
CA ASP A 20 -18.60 -35.01 6.59
C ASP A 20 -19.03 -33.91 5.62
N LEU A 21 -18.07 -33.31 4.90
CA LEU A 21 -18.37 -32.32 3.88
C LEU A 21 -19.08 -32.95 2.67
N ALA A 22 -18.67 -34.12 2.20
CA ALA A 22 -19.37 -34.85 1.15
C ALA A 22 -20.83 -35.09 1.50
N LYS A 23 -21.10 -35.49 2.75
CA LYS A 23 -22.46 -35.68 3.28
C LYS A 23 -23.27 -34.38 3.31
N ALA A 24 -22.66 -33.27 3.76
CA ALA A 24 -23.29 -31.94 3.79
C ALA A 24 -23.69 -31.47 2.39
N LEU A 25 -22.85 -31.73 1.40
CA LEU A 25 -23.09 -31.37 -0.01
C LEU A 25 -24.08 -32.32 -0.72
N GLY A 26 -24.39 -33.47 -0.12
CA GLY A 26 -25.24 -34.50 -0.73
C GLY A 26 -24.60 -35.22 -1.92
N ILE A 27 -23.28 -35.44 -1.86
CA ILE A 27 -22.50 -36.17 -2.87
C ILE A 27 -21.76 -37.35 -2.25
N SER A 28 -21.27 -38.28 -3.08
CA SER A 28 -20.46 -39.38 -2.57
C SER A 28 -19.08 -38.91 -2.10
N LEU A 29 -18.52 -39.58 -1.09
CA LEU A 29 -17.14 -39.31 -0.62
C LEU A 29 -16.14 -39.42 -1.78
N HIS A 30 -16.25 -40.39 -2.64
CA HIS A 30 -15.38 -40.59 -3.79
C HIS A 30 -15.43 -39.39 -4.77
N ALA A 31 -16.63 -38.84 -5.03
CA ALA A 31 -16.78 -37.65 -5.89
C ALA A 31 -16.11 -36.44 -5.25
N TYR A 32 -16.27 -36.22 -3.93
CA TYR A 32 -15.63 -35.14 -3.21
C TYR A 32 -14.10 -35.25 -3.21
N GLN A 33 -13.57 -36.46 -2.96
CA GLN A 33 -12.13 -36.71 -2.98
C GLN A 33 -11.48 -36.36 -4.31
N ARG A 34 -12.14 -36.67 -5.43
CA ARG A 34 -11.64 -36.33 -6.76
C ARG A 34 -11.52 -34.79 -6.96
N PHE A 35 -12.36 -33.99 -6.31
CA PHE A 35 -12.24 -32.53 -6.34
C PHE A 35 -11.01 -32.07 -5.58
N GLU A 36 -10.75 -32.55 -4.37
CA GLU A 36 -9.56 -32.18 -3.59
C GLU A 36 -8.25 -32.73 -4.20
N TYR A 37 -8.29 -33.85 -4.90
CA TYR A 37 -7.10 -34.39 -5.58
C TYR A 37 -6.87 -33.75 -6.97
N GLY A 38 -7.79 -32.89 -7.41
CA GLY A 38 -7.68 -32.20 -8.71
C GLY A 38 -7.91 -33.13 -9.90
N GLU A 39 -8.51 -34.29 -9.68
CA GLU A 39 -8.84 -35.30 -10.71
C GLU A 39 -10.12 -34.96 -11.48
N GLN A 40 -10.98 -34.12 -10.86
CA GLN A 40 -12.25 -33.69 -11.46
C GLN A 40 -12.64 -32.30 -10.94
N GLU A 41 -13.23 -31.51 -11.83
CA GLU A 41 -13.81 -30.22 -11.45
C GLU A 41 -15.29 -30.40 -11.01
N PRO A 42 -15.73 -29.71 -9.93
CA PRO A 42 -17.15 -29.73 -9.54
C PRO A 42 -18.02 -29.08 -10.61
N ARG A 43 -19.23 -29.60 -10.78
CA ARG A 43 -20.26 -28.94 -11.58
C ARG A 43 -20.76 -27.66 -10.86
N LEU A 44 -21.28 -26.69 -11.60
CA LEU A 44 -21.78 -25.42 -11.05
C LEU A 44 -22.72 -25.59 -9.85
N ALA A 45 -23.61 -26.57 -9.88
CA ALA A 45 -24.52 -26.86 -8.77
C ALA A 45 -23.80 -27.32 -7.48
N VAL A 46 -22.64 -27.98 -7.59
CA VAL A 46 -21.81 -28.37 -6.44
C VAL A 46 -20.98 -27.16 -5.97
N LEU A 47 -20.47 -26.34 -6.89
CA LEU A 47 -19.78 -25.09 -6.55
C LEU A 47 -20.71 -24.14 -5.79
N ALA A 48 -21.97 -24.00 -6.21
CA ALA A 48 -22.95 -23.20 -5.48
C ALA A 48 -23.16 -23.70 -4.05
N LYS A 49 -23.35 -25.03 -3.86
CA LYS A 49 -23.49 -25.63 -2.52
C LYS A 49 -22.24 -25.46 -1.65
N LEU A 50 -21.04 -25.54 -2.24
CA LEU A 50 -19.78 -25.27 -1.54
C LEU A 50 -19.69 -23.79 -1.11
N ALA A 51 -20.06 -22.88 -2.01
CA ALA A 51 -20.10 -21.45 -1.72
C ALA A 51 -21.07 -21.15 -0.57
N ASP A 52 -22.29 -21.68 -0.62
CA ASP A 52 -23.28 -21.56 0.44
C ASP A 52 -22.80 -22.16 1.77
N PHE A 53 -22.14 -23.33 1.71
CA PHE A 53 -21.65 -24.03 2.91
C PHE A 53 -20.57 -23.22 3.65
N TYR A 54 -19.66 -22.58 2.91
CA TYR A 54 -18.57 -21.79 3.46
C TYR A 54 -18.91 -20.29 3.61
N ASP A 55 -20.13 -19.87 3.28
CA ASP A 55 -20.54 -18.47 3.20
C ASP A 55 -19.57 -17.62 2.36
N LEU A 56 -19.19 -18.16 1.20
CA LEU A 56 -18.26 -17.55 0.26
C LEU A 56 -18.97 -17.22 -1.07
N SER A 57 -18.47 -16.19 -1.78
CA SER A 57 -18.82 -16.02 -3.18
C SER A 57 -18.20 -17.14 -4.03
N LEU A 58 -18.78 -17.47 -5.20
CA LEU A 58 -18.19 -18.44 -6.13
C LEU A 58 -16.74 -18.09 -6.53
N ASP A 59 -16.43 -16.81 -6.66
CA ASP A 59 -15.07 -16.37 -6.99
C ASP A 59 -14.09 -16.60 -5.83
N ALA A 60 -14.51 -16.31 -4.61
CA ALA A 60 -13.70 -16.61 -3.42
C ALA A 60 -13.47 -18.13 -3.31
N LEU A 61 -14.52 -18.92 -3.52
CA LEU A 61 -14.43 -20.39 -3.50
C LEU A 61 -13.45 -20.93 -4.54
N VAL A 62 -13.41 -20.36 -5.76
CA VAL A 62 -12.48 -20.81 -6.80
C VAL A 62 -11.11 -20.10 -6.73
N GLY A 63 -10.85 -19.40 -5.62
CA GLY A 63 -9.58 -18.73 -5.39
C GLY A 63 -9.36 -17.49 -6.26
N ARG A 64 -10.41 -16.95 -6.88
CA ARG A 64 -10.37 -15.70 -7.61
C ARG A 64 -10.58 -14.53 -6.64
N ARG A 65 -9.55 -13.76 -6.37
CA ARG A 65 -9.70 -12.53 -5.59
C ARG A 65 -10.55 -11.52 -6.37
N ARG A 66 -11.58 -11.00 -5.71
CA ARG A 66 -12.38 -9.86 -6.20
C ARG A 66 -12.22 -8.62 -5.33
N SER A 67 -11.08 -8.51 -4.65
CA SER A 67 -10.77 -7.38 -3.80
C SER A 67 -9.30 -6.97 -3.98
N VAL A 68 -9.02 -5.71 -3.73
CA VAL A 68 -7.68 -5.23 -3.42
C VAL A 68 -7.52 -5.31 -1.91
N ARG A 69 -6.49 -6.00 -1.43
CA ARG A 69 -6.15 -6.08 -0.01
C ARG A 69 -4.88 -5.31 0.23
N VAL A 70 -4.91 -4.39 1.21
CA VAL A 70 -3.74 -3.61 1.63
C VAL A 70 -3.46 -3.93 3.09
N THR A 71 -2.26 -4.42 3.38
CA THR A 71 -1.77 -4.70 4.73
C THR A 71 -0.60 -3.77 5.02
N ALA A 72 -0.69 -2.98 6.08
CA ALA A 72 0.44 -2.17 6.56
C ALA A 72 1.44 -3.08 7.28
N LEU A 73 2.58 -3.35 6.64
CA LEU A 73 3.66 -4.12 7.26
C LEU A 73 4.42 -3.28 8.27
N LEU A 74 4.68 -2.01 7.95
CA LEU A 74 5.38 -1.08 8.83
C LEU A 74 4.72 0.30 8.80
N GLU A 75 4.62 0.90 9.96
CA GLU A 75 4.11 2.24 10.20
C GLU A 75 4.73 2.79 11.50
N ASN A 76 4.58 4.09 11.77
CA ASN A 76 5.11 4.73 12.99
C ASN A 76 4.51 4.13 14.29
N THR A 77 3.37 3.48 14.18
CA THR A 77 2.65 2.84 15.29
C THR A 77 2.36 1.38 14.99
N ALA A 78 2.57 0.51 15.97
CA ALA A 78 2.16 -0.89 15.89
C ALA A 78 0.70 -1.03 16.32
N GLY A 79 -0.14 -1.58 15.44
CA GLY A 79 -1.56 -1.84 15.75
C GLY A 79 -1.80 -3.17 16.49
N ARG A 80 -0.75 -4.01 16.61
CA ARG A 80 -0.80 -5.31 17.31
C ARG A 80 0.47 -5.50 18.14
N GLU A 81 0.32 -6.21 19.26
CA GLU A 81 1.46 -6.65 20.05
C GLU A 81 2.37 -7.58 19.22
N GLY A 82 3.68 -7.44 19.43
CA GLY A 82 4.69 -8.24 18.72
C GLY A 82 5.12 -7.69 17.36
N LEU A 83 4.51 -6.60 16.87
CA LEU A 83 4.98 -5.93 15.68
C LEU A 83 5.96 -4.80 16.00
N CYS A 84 6.95 -4.63 15.15
CA CYS A 84 7.86 -3.50 15.16
C CYS A 84 7.14 -2.25 14.62
N ALA A 85 7.44 -1.09 15.22
CA ALA A 85 7.09 0.22 14.72
C ALA A 85 8.37 1.01 14.44
N ALA A 86 8.42 1.75 13.35
CA ALA A 86 9.52 2.64 13.03
C ALA A 86 8.99 3.83 12.24
N HIS A 87 9.74 4.94 12.23
CA HIS A 87 9.43 6.06 11.35
C HIS A 87 9.65 5.62 9.90
N GLY A 88 8.57 5.34 9.20
CA GLY A 88 8.60 4.80 7.83
C GLY A 88 7.30 4.13 7.44
N LEU A 89 7.24 3.70 6.19
CA LEU A 89 6.08 3.05 5.61
C LEU A 89 6.48 1.80 4.83
N SER A 90 5.72 0.72 5.01
CA SER A 90 5.75 -0.44 4.11
C SER A 90 4.35 -1.05 4.02
N LEU A 91 3.85 -1.20 2.79
CA LEU A 91 2.54 -1.76 2.50
C LEU A 91 2.67 -3.01 1.63
N TYR A 92 2.03 -4.08 2.04
CA TYR A 92 1.82 -5.25 1.19
C TYR A 92 0.45 -5.19 0.56
N ILE A 93 0.39 -5.25 -0.77
CA ILE A 93 -0.83 -5.06 -1.54
C ILE A 93 -1.08 -6.27 -2.41
N GLU A 94 -2.25 -6.85 -2.28
CA GLU A 94 -2.71 -7.95 -3.13
C GLU A 94 -3.87 -7.47 -4.00
N THR A 95 -3.71 -7.64 -5.31
CA THR A 95 -4.78 -7.46 -6.31
C THR A 95 -5.21 -8.82 -6.86
N PRO A 96 -6.22 -8.90 -7.73
CA PRO A 96 -6.52 -10.14 -8.46
C PRO A 96 -5.35 -10.73 -9.24
N ARG A 97 -4.35 -9.90 -9.61
CA ARG A 97 -3.23 -10.32 -10.48
C ARG A 97 -1.87 -10.21 -9.82
N HIS A 98 -1.71 -9.33 -8.83
CA HIS A 98 -0.41 -8.94 -8.30
C HIS A 98 -0.32 -9.05 -6.79
N LYS A 99 0.89 -9.35 -6.34
CA LYS A 99 1.35 -9.20 -4.98
C LYS A 99 2.45 -8.14 -4.99
N ILE A 100 2.18 -7.00 -4.41
CA ILE A 100 3.02 -5.79 -4.52
C ILE A 100 3.59 -5.46 -3.16
N LEU A 101 4.87 -5.15 -3.09
CA LEU A 101 5.46 -4.46 -1.96
C LEU A 101 5.61 -2.97 -2.32
N PHE A 102 4.92 -2.10 -1.58
CA PHE A 102 5.02 -0.65 -1.74
C PHE A 102 5.75 -0.07 -0.55
N ASP A 103 6.93 0.48 -0.78
CA ASP A 103 7.92 0.92 0.21
C ASP A 103 8.39 -0.18 1.16
N MET A 104 9.55 -0.01 1.78
CA MET A 104 10.24 -1.02 2.60
C MET A 104 10.68 -0.48 3.98
N GLY A 105 10.20 0.73 4.35
CA GLY A 105 10.61 1.35 5.61
C GLY A 105 12.09 1.73 5.70
N PRO A 106 12.58 2.08 6.92
CA PRO A 106 13.96 2.53 7.13
C PRO A 106 14.98 1.40 7.18
N GLY A 107 14.56 0.16 7.42
CA GLY A 107 15.43 -0.98 7.63
C GLY A 107 14.76 -2.31 7.33
N ASP A 108 15.03 -3.32 8.13
CA ASP A 108 14.52 -4.69 7.95
C ASP A 108 13.31 -5.03 8.84
N GLU A 109 12.77 -4.07 9.60
CA GLU A 109 11.66 -4.27 10.53
C GLU A 109 10.41 -4.82 9.83
N PHE A 110 10.15 -4.39 8.59
CA PHE A 110 9.03 -4.89 7.80
C PHE A 110 9.10 -6.40 7.51
N LEU A 111 10.32 -7.00 7.48
CA LEU A 111 10.49 -8.44 7.29
C LEU A 111 9.94 -9.22 8.48
N SER A 112 10.30 -8.82 9.70
CA SER A 112 9.81 -9.43 10.93
C SER A 112 8.30 -9.28 11.06
N ASN A 113 7.77 -8.11 10.68
CA ASN A 113 6.33 -7.87 10.68
C ASN A 113 5.61 -8.71 9.61
N ALA A 114 6.19 -8.87 8.42
CA ALA A 114 5.62 -9.73 7.38
C ALA A 114 5.53 -11.19 7.86
N GLU A 115 6.57 -11.72 8.51
CA GLU A 115 6.56 -13.06 9.11
C GLU A 115 5.46 -13.20 10.16
N ALA A 116 5.37 -12.24 11.11
CA ALA A 116 4.37 -12.22 12.17
C ALA A 116 2.92 -12.12 11.64
N LEU A 117 2.73 -11.49 10.48
CA LEU A 117 1.44 -11.33 9.81
C LEU A 117 1.15 -12.46 8.80
N GLY A 118 2.05 -13.42 8.64
CA GLY A 118 1.91 -14.52 7.67
C GLY A 118 1.98 -14.06 6.21
N VAL A 119 2.68 -12.97 5.93
CA VAL A 119 2.91 -12.44 4.58
C VAL A 119 4.19 -13.03 4.01
N ASP A 120 4.06 -13.76 2.91
CA ASP A 120 5.20 -14.33 2.18
C ASP A 120 5.76 -13.31 1.18
N LEU A 121 6.86 -12.65 1.56
CA LEU A 121 7.56 -11.68 0.72
C LEU A 121 8.29 -12.32 -0.47
N THR A 122 8.57 -13.63 -0.43
CA THR A 122 9.15 -14.33 -1.59
C THR A 122 8.15 -14.47 -2.73
N ALA A 123 6.86 -14.34 -2.43
CA ALA A 123 5.78 -14.41 -3.41
C ALA A 123 5.41 -13.03 -4.00
N VAL A 124 6.08 -11.95 -3.61
CA VAL A 124 5.92 -10.61 -4.22
C VAL A 124 6.40 -10.67 -5.66
N ASP A 125 5.57 -10.21 -6.61
CA ASP A 125 5.88 -10.23 -8.03
C ASP A 125 6.36 -8.89 -8.59
N LEU A 126 6.16 -7.79 -7.85
CA LEU A 126 6.77 -6.50 -8.12
C LEU A 126 6.84 -5.64 -6.85
N ALA A 127 7.81 -4.74 -6.79
CA ALA A 127 7.91 -3.73 -5.75
C ALA A 127 7.88 -2.32 -6.33
N VAL A 128 7.37 -1.37 -5.55
CA VAL A 128 7.32 0.05 -5.90
C VAL A 128 7.95 0.85 -4.78
N LEU A 129 8.89 1.71 -5.10
CA LEU A 129 9.40 2.74 -4.20
C LEU A 129 8.71 4.06 -4.50
N SER A 130 8.03 4.63 -3.52
CA SER A 130 7.28 5.88 -3.68
C SER A 130 8.18 7.08 -3.94
N HIS A 131 9.32 7.17 -3.24
CA HIS A 131 10.28 8.24 -3.39
C HIS A 131 11.65 7.87 -2.76
N GLY A 132 12.63 8.72 -2.95
CA GLY A 132 14.03 8.42 -2.63
C GLY A 132 14.46 8.78 -1.20
N HIS A 133 13.58 8.68 -0.17
CA HIS A 133 13.96 8.87 1.23
C HIS A 133 14.20 7.53 1.93
N ASP A 134 15.06 7.54 2.94
CA ASP A 134 15.53 6.36 3.67
C ASP A 134 14.42 5.68 4.48
N ASP A 135 13.47 6.43 5.00
CA ASP A 135 12.30 5.93 5.74
C ASP A 135 11.28 5.18 4.87
N HIS A 136 11.49 5.15 3.54
CA HIS A 136 10.71 4.38 2.57
C HIS A 136 11.56 3.36 1.82
N GLY A 137 12.83 3.67 1.55
CA GLY A 137 13.72 2.83 0.75
C GLY A 137 14.89 2.21 1.53
N GLY A 138 14.99 2.46 2.84
CA GLY A 138 16.07 1.92 3.68
C GLY A 138 16.12 0.41 3.70
N GLY A 139 14.95 -0.24 3.67
CA GLY A 139 14.81 -1.70 3.64
C GLY A 139 14.99 -2.35 2.26
N LEU A 140 15.30 -1.60 1.20
CA LEU A 140 15.36 -2.11 -0.18
C LEU A 140 16.35 -3.26 -0.33
N ALA A 141 17.57 -3.15 0.24
CA ALA A 141 18.54 -4.23 0.22
C ALA A 141 18.05 -5.48 0.98
N ALA A 142 17.34 -5.29 2.10
CA ALA A 142 16.77 -6.39 2.87
C ALA A 142 15.70 -7.14 2.05
N PHE A 143 14.81 -6.41 1.36
CA PHE A 143 13.86 -7.02 0.43
C PHE A 143 14.56 -7.79 -0.69
N CYS A 144 15.59 -7.21 -1.32
CA CYS A 144 16.31 -7.84 -2.42
C CYS A 144 16.96 -9.18 -2.03
N ARG A 145 17.33 -9.37 -0.75
CA ARG A 145 17.92 -10.62 -0.25
C ARG A 145 16.89 -11.72 0.00
N VAL A 146 15.64 -11.38 0.31
CA VAL A 146 14.57 -12.36 0.55
C VAL A 146 13.73 -12.64 -0.69
N ASN A 147 13.70 -11.72 -1.64
CA ASN A 147 13.04 -11.89 -2.94
C ASN A 147 14.06 -11.59 -4.04
N ASP A 148 14.37 -12.57 -4.88
CA ASP A 148 15.43 -12.50 -5.88
C ASP A 148 14.95 -12.18 -7.30
N HIS A 149 13.65 -12.05 -7.52
CA HIS A 149 13.08 -11.98 -8.87
C HIS A 149 12.18 -10.75 -9.13
N ALA A 150 11.50 -10.20 -8.13
CA ALA A 150 10.56 -9.11 -8.34
C ALA A 150 11.24 -7.84 -8.89
N PRO A 151 10.79 -7.27 -10.01
CA PRO A 151 11.27 -5.97 -10.45
C PRO A 151 10.87 -4.89 -9.45
N ILE A 152 11.72 -3.87 -9.33
CA ILE A 152 11.53 -2.75 -8.40
C ILE A 152 11.37 -1.48 -9.22
N TYR A 153 10.17 -0.91 -9.18
CA TYR A 153 9.84 0.32 -9.89
C TYR A 153 10.16 1.52 -9.00
N LEU A 154 11.05 2.38 -9.45
CA LEU A 154 11.44 3.60 -8.75
C LEU A 154 11.67 4.75 -9.73
N HIS A 155 11.41 5.98 -9.29
CA HIS A 155 11.66 7.13 -10.15
C HIS A 155 13.16 7.30 -10.42
N ARG A 156 13.52 7.72 -11.64
CA ARG A 156 14.93 7.89 -12.04
C ARG A 156 15.75 8.80 -11.14
N SER A 157 15.09 9.73 -10.47
CA SER A 157 15.71 10.65 -9.50
C SER A 157 15.76 10.09 -8.07
N ALA A 158 15.33 8.84 -7.81
CA ALA A 158 15.26 8.29 -6.44
C ALA A 158 16.63 8.23 -5.73
N PHE A 159 17.72 8.10 -6.48
CA PHE A 159 19.09 8.08 -5.94
C PHE A 159 19.72 9.46 -5.80
N GLY A 160 18.93 10.52 -5.69
CA GLY A 160 19.43 11.88 -5.51
C GLY A 160 20.03 12.12 -4.12
N PRO A 161 20.82 13.17 -3.97
CA PRO A 161 21.45 13.53 -2.70
C PRO A 161 20.49 14.35 -1.83
N TYR A 162 19.54 13.69 -1.18
CA TYR A 162 18.49 14.29 -0.37
C TYR A 162 18.92 14.47 1.08
N TYR A 163 18.57 15.61 1.68
CA TYR A 163 18.98 16.00 3.01
C TYR A 163 17.83 16.67 3.76
N ILE A 164 17.87 16.59 5.09
CA ILE A 164 17.12 17.46 5.98
C ILE A 164 18.05 18.52 6.55
N LEU A 165 17.64 19.78 6.46
CA LEU A 165 18.38 20.91 7.00
C LEU A 165 17.86 21.26 8.40
N SER A 166 18.77 21.70 9.28
CA SER A 166 18.47 22.16 10.64
C SER A 166 19.28 23.42 10.93
N ASP A 167 18.73 24.32 11.74
CA ASP A 167 19.40 25.56 12.12
C ASP A 167 20.54 25.33 13.12
N ASP A 168 20.49 24.21 13.85
CA ASP A 168 21.37 23.90 15.00
C ASP A 168 22.25 22.65 14.77
N ARG A 169 22.14 21.98 13.63
CA ARG A 169 22.91 20.76 13.28
C ARG A 169 23.35 20.76 11.83
N ASP A 170 24.40 20.00 11.54
CA ASP A 170 24.82 19.75 10.17
C ASP A 170 23.69 19.09 9.37
N PRO A 171 23.62 19.34 8.05
CA PRO A 171 22.67 18.68 7.16
C PRO A 171 22.77 17.17 7.26
N ALA A 172 21.65 16.50 7.54
CA ALA A 172 21.59 15.04 7.61
C ALA A 172 21.13 14.46 6.27
N TYR A 173 21.86 13.45 5.76
CA TYR A 173 21.47 12.72 4.58
C TYR A 173 20.26 11.83 4.89
N ILE A 174 19.23 11.91 4.05
CA ILE A 174 17.99 11.16 4.15
C ILE A 174 17.65 10.42 2.84
N GLY A 175 18.61 10.35 1.91
CA GLY A 175 18.43 9.63 0.65
C GLY A 175 18.56 8.11 0.83
N LEU A 176 18.44 7.37 -0.27
CA LEU A 176 18.56 5.92 -0.27
C LEU A 176 19.94 5.47 0.23
N PRO A 177 20.02 4.29 0.91
CA PRO A 177 21.29 3.72 1.35
C PRO A 177 22.28 3.54 0.19
N LEU A 178 23.57 3.62 0.51
CA LEU A 178 24.64 3.26 -0.42
C LEU A 178 24.71 1.74 -0.59
N GLY A 179 25.29 1.27 -1.69
CA GLY A 179 25.52 -0.16 -1.93
C GLY A 179 24.35 -0.90 -2.59
N LEU A 180 23.38 -0.16 -3.15
CA LEU A 180 22.25 -0.74 -3.88
C LEU A 180 22.59 -1.11 -5.34
N GLU A 181 23.83 -0.84 -5.79
CA GLU A 181 24.31 -1.09 -7.15
C GLU A 181 24.27 -2.58 -7.52
N GLU A 182 24.44 -3.47 -6.53
CA GLU A 182 24.38 -4.92 -6.74
C GLU A 182 23.00 -5.42 -7.19
N PHE A 183 21.93 -4.64 -6.93
CA PHE A 183 20.56 -4.97 -7.29
C PHE A 183 20.06 -4.21 -8.53
N ARG A 184 20.94 -3.49 -9.23
CA ARG A 184 20.58 -2.56 -10.32
C ARG A 184 19.81 -3.23 -11.44
N ASP A 185 20.08 -4.49 -11.74
CA ASP A 185 19.41 -5.24 -12.80
C ASP A 185 17.91 -5.48 -12.51
N ARG A 186 17.49 -5.31 -11.26
CA ARG A 186 16.09 -5.39 -10.84
C ARG A 186 15.36 -4.05 -10.90
N PHE A 187 16.08 -2.93 -11.06
CA PHE A 187 15.48 -1.60 -11.03
C PHE A 187 14.88 -1.24 -12.37
N ILE A 188 13.59 -0.92 -12.36
CA ILE A 188 12.89 -0.34 -13.50
C ILE A 188 12.66 1.14 -13.22
N PHE A 189 13.41 1.97 -13.93
CA PHE A 189 13.34 3.40 -13.75
C PHE A 189 12.11 4.00 -14.44
N THR A 190 11.31 4.69 -13.66
CA THR A 190 10.13 5.43 -14.11
C THR A 190 10.45 6.91 -14.32
N ASP A 191 9.56 7.61 -14.99
CA ASP A 191 9.61 9.05 -15.22
C ASP A 191 8.24 9.66 -14.86
N ARG A 192 7.50 10.21 -15.81
CA ARG A 192 6.21 10.89 -15.55
C ARG A 192 5.07 9.93 -15.35
N GLU A 193 4.95 8.96 -16.23
CA GLU A 193 3.89 7.95 -16.20
C GLU A 193 4.37 6.63 -16.78
N MET A 194 3.97 5.54 -16.15
CA MET A 194 4.20 4.20 -16.65
C MET A 194 2.99 3.31 -16.39
N VAL A 195 2.38 2.81 -17.44
CA VAL A 195 1.36 1.77 -17.38
C VAL A 195 2.09 0.43 -17.29
N ILE A 196 2.02 -0.24 -16.14
CA ILE A 196 2.62 -1.57 -15.94
C ILE A 196 1.74 -2.58 -16.64
N ASP A 197 0.44 -2.55 -16.35
CA ASP A 197 -0.57 -3.36 -17.04
C ASP A 197 -1.97 -2.72 -16.91
N ARG A 198 -3.03 -3.52 -17.13
CA ARG A 198 -4.42 -3.04 -17.02
C ARG A 198 -4.85 -2.69 -15.59
N GLU A 199 -4.18 -3.22 -14.56
CA GLU A 199 -4.48 -2.94 -13.15
C GLU A 199 -3.63 -1.81 -12.60
N LEU A 200 -2.37 -1.69 -13.01
CA LEU A 200 -1.36 -0.86 -12.36
C LEU A 200 -0.84 0.25 -13.26
N THR A 201 -0.88 1.46 -12.75
CA THR A 201 -0.27 2.64 -13.39
C THR A 201 0.51 3.43 -12.35
N LEU A 202 1.78 3.71 -12.64
CA LEU A 202 2.59 4.64 -11.88
C LEU A 202 2.51 6.03 -12.50
N PHE A 203 2.50 7.07 -11.68
CA PHE A 203 2.59 8.45 -12.15
C PHE A 203 3.34 9.33 -11.16
N ALA A 204 4.09 10.28 -11.70
CA ALA A 204 4.84 11.30 -10.99
C ALA A 204 4.37 12.70 -11.42
N GLU A 205 4.97 13.74 -10.85
CA GLU A 205 4.76 15.14 -11.23
C GLU A 205 3.27 15.57 -11.32
N PRO A 206 2.47 15.42 -10.22
CA PRO A 206 1.10 15.94 -10.21
C PRO A 206 1.09 17.44 -10.45
N PRO A 207 0.01 18.01 -11.03
CA PRO A 207 -0.10 19.45 -11.23
C PRO A 207 -0.11 20.18 -9.88
N ALA A 208 0.60 21.30 -9.78
CA ALA A 208 0.64 22.13 -8.58
C ALA A 208 -0.63 23.02 -8.51
N VAL A 209 -1.78 22.44 -8.21
CA VAL A 209 -3.04 23.17 -8.03
C VAL A 209 -3.24 23.65 -6.59
N PHE A 210 -2.45 23.12 -5.67
CA PHE A 210 -2.43 23.44 -4.25
C PHE A 210 -0.98 23.61 -3.80
N ASP A 211 -0.71 24.66 -3.00
CA ASP A 211 0.64 24.88 -2.45
C ASP A 211 0.86 23.95 -1.25
N ALA A 212 1.51 22.84 -1.51
CA ALA A 212 1.84 21.83 -0.50
C ALA A 212 3.27 21.98 0.06
N MET A 213 4.11 22.83 -0.58
CA MET A 213 5.53 22.93 -0.24
C MET A 213 5.78 23.55 1.14
N ALA A 214 4.78 24.28 1.69
CA ALA A 214 4.89 24.91 3.01
C ALA A 214 5.18 23.91 4.15
N ALA A 215 4.75 22.65 4.01
CA ALA A 215 4.96 21.61 5.01
C ALA A 215 6.33 20.91 4.92
N SER A 216 7.10 21.14 3.85
CA SER A 216 8.36 20.42 3.55
C SER A 216 9.60 21.33 3.58
N GLY A 217 9.52 22.51 4.19
CA GLY A 217 10.49 23.59 4.05
C GLY A 217 11.93 23.33 4.52
N ARG A 218 12.18 22.16 5.19
CA ARG A 218 13.53 21.75 5.63
C ARG A 218 14.15 20.67 4.74
N LEU A 219 13.41 20.14 3.77
CA LEU A 219 13.89 19.11 2.89
C LEU A 219 14.60 19.72 1.69
N ALA A 220 15.77 19.21 1.38
CA ALA A 220 16.67 19.81 0.41
C ALA A 220 17.38 18.77 -0.45
N GLU A 221 17.71 19.17 -1.67
CA GLU A 221 18.62 18.48 -2.58
C GLU A 221 19.98 19.17 -2.58
N LYS A 222 21.08 18.41 -2.45
CA LYS A 222 22.42 18.96 -2.56
C LYS A 222 22.78 19.20 -4.02
N VAL A 223 23.16 20.41 -4.37
CA VAL A 223 23.59 20.78 -5.72
C VAL A 223 24.94 21.44 -5.65
N GLY A 224 25.96 20.79 -6.21
CA GLY A 224 27.34 21.22 -6.09
C GLY A 224 27.79 21.29 -4.62
N ALA A 225 28.22 22.48 -4.17
CA ALA A 225 28.64 22.72 -2.78
C ALA A 225 27.51 23.24 -1.87
N GLY A 226 26.32 23.46 -2.39
CA GLY A 226 25.18 24.05 -1.65
C GLY A 226 23.96 23.15 -1.61
N PHE A 227 22.89 23.69 -1.04
CA PHE A 227 21.58 23.03 -0.94
C PHE A 227 20.50 23.91 -1.58
N GLN A 228 19.53 23.29 -2.21
CA GLN A 228 18.30 23.94 -2.69
C GLN A 228 17.09 23.19 -2.13
N PRO A 229 15.92 23.83 -2.01
CA PRO A 229 14.71 23.13 -1.62
C PRO A 229 14.46 21.91 -2.53
N ASP A 230 14.07 20.80 -1.94
CA ASP A 230 13.72 19.61 -2.72
C ASP A 230 12.44 19.87 -3.51
N ALA A 231 12.48 19.64 -4.80
CA ALA A 231 11.32 19.74 -5.69
C ALA A 231 10.52 18.42 -5.77
N PHE A 232 10.95 17.41 -5.02
CA PHE A 232 10.32 16.07 -4.95
C PHE A 232 10.06 15.44 -6.33
N ARG A 233 11.00 15.62 -7.27
CA ARG A 233 10.93 15.00 -8.60
C ARG A 233 11.01 13.50 -8.55
N HIS A 234 11.57 12.95 -7.47
CA HIS A 234 11.71 11.54 -7.21
C HIS A 234 10.44 10.86 -6.67
N GLU A 235 9.36 11.62 -6.43
CA GLU A 235 8.10 11.08 -5.92
C GLU A 235 7.23 10.54 -7.04
N GLN A 236 6.71 9.33 -6.85
CA GLN A 236 5.73 8.68 -7.71
C GLN A 236 4.62 8.02 -6.90
N ASN A 237 3.49 7.81 -7.54
CA ASN A 237 2.28 7.26 -6.93
C ASN A 237 1.79 6.07 -7.73
N LEU A 238 1.19 5.08 -7.04
CA LEU A 238 0.61 3.89 -7.65
C LEU A 238 -0.91 4.01 -7.71
N LEU A 239 -1.47 3.95 -8.92
CA LEU A 239 -2.89 3.85 -9.17
C LEU A 239 -3.25 2.42 -9.52
N ILE A 240 -4.17 1.83 -8.76
CA ILE A 240 -4.66 0.46 -8.94
C ILE A 240 -6.11 0.51 -9.42
N ARG A 241 -6.41 -0.18 -10.52
CA ARG A 241 -7.76 -0.41 -11.05
C ARG A 241 -8.06 -1.90 -11.03
N ALA A 242 -8.66 -2.38 -9.96
CA ALA A 242 -8.91 -3.80 -9.79
C ALA A 242 -10.20 -4.05 -9.01
N ALA A 243 -10.83 -5.19 -9.22
CA ALA A 243 -12.03 -5.62 -8.51
C ALA A 243 -13.20 -4.61 -8.59
N GLY A 244 -13.30 -3.83 -9.68
CA GLY A 244 -14.30 -2.78 -9.85
C GLY A 244 -14.10 -1.56 -8.94
N ARG A 245 -12.89 -1.39 -8.40
CA ARG A 245 -12.49 -0.30 -7.51
C ARG A 245 -11.20 0.36 -7.99
N THR A 246 -11.01 1.57 -7.51
CA THR A 246 -9.81 2.36 -7.74
C THR A 246 -9.13 2.67 -6.42
N VAL A 247 -7.87 2.28 -6.28
CA VAL A 247 -7.06 2.54 -5.09
C VAL A 247 -5.84 3.35 -5.50
N LEU A 248 -5.61 4.45 -4.81
CA LEU A 248 -4.44 5.30 -4.97
C LEU A 248 -3.51 5.09 -3.78
N VAL A 249 -2.25 4.81 -4.04
CA VAL A 249 -1.23 4.64 -3.02
C VAL A 249 -0.12 5.65 -3.24
N ALA A 250 0.21 6.39 -2.20
CA ALA A 250 1.31 7.34 -2.14
C ALA A 250 2.22 7.03 -0.95
N GLY A 251 3.46 7.51 -0.97
CA GLY A 251 4.31 7.54 0.21
C GLY A 251 3.94 8.70 1.14
N CYS A 252 4.85 9.66 1.26
CA CYS A 252 4.65 10.87 2.07
C CYS A 252 3.73 11.91 1.45
N ALA A 253 3.48 11.85 0.14
CA ALA A 253 2.75 12.88 -0.60
C ALA A 253 3.40 14.29 -0.47
N HIS A 254 4.72 14.39 -0.61
CA HIS A 254 5.46 15.67 -0.52
C HIS A 254 4.97 16.70 -1.53
N ARG A 255 4.55 16.26 -2.72
CA ARG A 255 3.97 17.17 -3.74
C ARG A 255 2.52 17.55 -3.45
N GLY A 256 1.99 17.13 -2.28
CA GLY A 256 0.68 17.43 -1.75
C GLY A 256 -0.40 16.45 -2.16
N VAL A 257 -1.08 15.90 -1.16
CA VAL A 257 -2.17 14.93 -1.36
C VAL A 257 -3.27 15.47 -2.28
N VAL A 258 -3.60 16.77 -2.22
CA VAL A 258 -4.60 17.41 -3.10
C VAL A 258 -4.17 17.38 -4.56
N ASN A 259 -2.88 17.63 -4.82
CA ASN A 259 -2.30 17.61 -6.17
C ASN A 259 -2.29 16.19 -6.75
N ILE A 260 -1.88 15.21 -5.92
CA ILE A 260 -1.84 13.78 -6.28
C ILE A 260 -3.25 13.27 -6.61
N LEU A 261 -4.24 13.60 -5.77
CA LEU A 261 -5.64 13.24 -6.03
C LEU A 261 -6.22 13.91 -7.27
N THR A 262 -5.81 15.15 -7.55
CA THR A 262 -6.22 15.87 -8.78
C THR A 262 -5.65 15.18 -10.03
N ALA A 263 -4.38 14.75 -9.98
CA ALA A 263 -3.78 13.95 -11.05
C ALA A 263 -4.50 12.61 -11.24
N ALA A 264 -4.75 11.88 -10.15
CA ALA A 264 -5.49 10.62 -10.20
C ALA A 264 -6.89 10.80 -10.77
N LYS A 265 -7.64 11.81 -10.32
CA LYS A 265 -8.96 12.16 -10.86
C LYS A 265 -8.94 12.41 -12.35
N SER A 266 -7.93 13.16 -12.85
CA SER A 266 -7.79 13.41 -14.29
C SER A 266 -7.60 12.12 -15.09
N LYS A 267 -6.91 11.11 -14.54
CA LYS A 267 -6.66 9.81 -15.16
C LYS A 267 -7.87 8.86 -15.08
N LEU A 268 -8.68 9.00 -14.04
CA LEU A 268 -9.84 8.14 -13.77
C LEU A 268 -11.14 8.70 -14.34
N GLY A 269 -11.24 10.03 -14.53
CA GLY A 269 -12.49 10.75 -14.77
C GLY A 269 -13.24 11.09 -13.48
N GLU A 270 -12.89 10.44 -12.36
CA GLU A 270 -13.47 10.62 -11.03
C GLU A 270 -12.41 10.48 -9.93
N TYR A 271 -12.76 10.82 -8.68
CA TYR A 271 -11.87 10.58 -7.55
C TYR A 271 -11.71 9.09 -7.27
N PRO A 272 -10.51 8.62 -6.82
CA PRO A 272 -10.32 7.23 -6.43
C PRO A 272 -11.24 6.86 -5.27
N ASP A 273 -11.65 5.58 -5.19
CA ASP A 273 -12.47 5.07 -4.10
C ASP A 273 -11.72 5.14 -2.76
N VAL A 274 -10.43 4.78 -2.77
CA VAL A 274 -9.59 4.69 -1.57
C VAL A 274 -8.22 5.29 -1.84
N PHE A 275 -7.67 5.95 -0.82
CA PHE A 275 -6.31 6.46 -0.76
C PHE A 275 -5.56 5.84 0.41
N PHE A 276 -4.31 5.45 0.20
CA PHE A 276 -3.35 5.05 1.24
C PHE A 276 -2.09 5.90 1.14
N GLY A 277 -1.61 6.45 2.26
CA GLY A 277 -0.36 7.21 2.31
C GLY A 277 -0.34 8.31 3.38
N GLY A 278 0.80 8.95 3.53
CA GLY A 278 0.97 10.12 4.38
C GLY A 278 0.51 11.41 3.70
N PHE A 279 0.35 12.49 4.49
CA PHE A 279 0.02 13.83 4.00
C PHE A 279 1.14 14.84 4.25
N HIS A 280 2.24 14.40 4.83
CA HIS A 280 3.44 15.17 5.18
C HIS A 280 3.15 16.48 5.95
N LEU A 281 2.38 16.39 7.03
CA LEU A 281 1.94 17.52 7.83
C LEU A 281 2.55 17.55 9.24
N PHE A 282 3.29 16.50 9.64
CA PHE A 282 3.83 16.32 10.98
C PHE A 282 4.87 17.39 11.40
N GLN A 283 5.48 18.08 10.42
CA GLN A 283 6.46 19.14 10.68
C GLN A 283 5.81 20.52 10.88
N LEU A 284 4.50 20.65 10.67
CA LEU A 284 3.79 21.88 10.91
C LEU A 284 3.71 22.16 12.42
N PRO A 285 4.03 23.39 12.87
CA PRO A 285 3.89 23.77 14.26
C PRO A 285 2.44 23.61 14.75
N GLU A 286 2.27 22.88 15.86
CA GLU A 286 0.95 22.63 16.45
C GLU A 286 0.35 23.90 17.06
N GLY A 287 -0.92 24.15 16.80
CA GLY A 287 -1.67 25.28 17.36
C GLY A 287 -1.33 26.64 16.74
N GLU A 288 -0.47 26.70 15.74
CA GLU A 288 -0.23 27.93 15.00
C GLU A 288 -1.33 28.17 13.96
N ALA A 289 -1.83 29.40 13.90
CA ALA A 289 -2.93 29.78 13.01
C ALA A 289 -2.65 29.50 11.52
N ALA A 290 -1.39 29.62 11.09
CA ALA A 290 -0.98 29.30 9.72
C ALA A 290 -1.06 27.81 9.43
N SER A 291 -0.58 26.96 10.36
CA SER A 291 -0.67 25.49 10.27
C SER A 291 -2.11 25.03 10.26
N ASP A 292 -2.90 25.55 11.19
CA ASP A 292 -4.34 25.26 11.30
C ASP A 292 -5.09 25.59 10.02
N LYS A 293 -4.83 26.78 9.46
CA LYS A 293 -5.44 27.22 8.21
C LYS A 293 -5.08 26.29 7.06
N LEU A 294 -3.81 25.91 6.92
CA LEU A 294 -3.34 25.01 5.87
C LEU A 294 -4.00 23.63 5.98
N ILE A 295 -4.04 23.03 7.20
CA ILE A 295 -4.68 21.74 7.43
C ILE A 295 -6.18 21.80 7.09
N ASP A 296 -6.86 22.88 7.48
CA ASP A 296 -8.28 23.07 7.17
C ASP A 296 -8.53 23.22 5.66
N GLU A 297 -7.67 23.95 4.95
CA GLU A 297 -7.75 24.10 3.49
C GLU A 297 -7.56 22.77 2.79
N ILE A 298 -6.59 21.96 3.22
CA ILE A 298 -6.40 20.57 2.74
C ILE A 298 -7.67 19.76 3.03
N GLY A 299 -8.15 19.76 4.26
CA GLY A 299 -9.35 18.99 4.63
C GLY A 299 -10.57 19.35 3.76
N ARG A 300 -10.79 20.65 3.51
CA ARG A 300 -11.88 21.10 2.61
C ARG A 300 -11.66 20.70 1.16
N ALA A 301 -10.41 20.71 0.67
CA ALA A 301 -10.07 20.27 -0.69
C ALA A 301 -10.26 18.77 -0.89
N LEU A 302 -10.17 17.97 0.19
CA LEU A 302 -10.42 16.53 0.19
C LEU A 302 -11.91 16.14 0.32
N LEU A 303 -12.80 17.08 0.62
CA LEU A 303 -14.26 16.83 0.73
C LEU A 303 -14.92 16.40 -0.58
N PRO A 304 -14.55 16.93 -1.76
CA PRO A 304 -15.14 16.47 -3.01
C PRO A 304 -14.87 14.99 -3.27
N GLY A 305 -15.86 14.29 -3.81
CA GLY A 305 -15.78 12.84 -4.04
C GLY A 305 -16.18 12.01 -2.82
N LYS A 306 -15.93 10.70 -2.92
CA LYS A 306 -16.29 9.71 -1.87
C LYS A 306 -15.08 8.95 -1.36
N THR A 307 -13.86 9.43 -1.66
CA THR A 307 -12.62 8.78 -1.28
C THR A 307 -12.55 8.53 0.22
N VAL A 308 -12.24 7.31 0.60
CA VAL A 308 -11.85 6.94 1.96
C VAL A 308 -10.33 7.02 2.05
N TYR A 309 -9.83 7.74 3.05
CA TYR A 309 -8.41 8.02 3.23
C TYR A 309 -7.85 7.21 4.39
N TYR A 310 -6.86 6.36 4.12
CA TYR A 310 -6.04 5.72 5.12
C TYR A 310 -4.73 6.47 5.22
N THR A 311 -4.47 7.09 6.36
CA THR A 311 -3.28 7.92 6.56
C THR A 311 -2.66 7.70 7.93
N GLY A 312 -1.37 7.98 8.03
CA GLY A 312 -0.55 7.83 9.21
C GLY A 312 0.83 8.41 8.97
N HIS A 313 1.86 7.78 9.47
CA HIS A 313 3.27 8.07 9.21
C HIS A 313 3.58 9.59 9.33
N CYS A 314 3.86 10.25 8.21
CA CYS A 314 4.20 11.66 8.15
C CYS A 314 2.99 12.62 8.20
N THR A 315 1.75 12.15 8.38
CA THR A 315 0.61 13.03 8.61
C THR A 315 0.68 13.70 9.98
N GLY A 316 1.14 12.98 11.01
CA GLY A 316 1.20 13.46 12.39
C GLY A 316 -0.16 13.47 13.09
N ALA A 317 -0.13 13.26 14.41
CA ALA A 317 -1.35 13.12 15.22
C ALA A 317 -2.19 14.42 15.21
N TYR A 318 -1.56 15.57 15.39
CA TYR A 318 -2.25 16.86 15.40
C TYR A 318 -3.02 17.14 14.10
N ALA A 319 -2.35 16.97 12.95
CA ALA A 319 -2.99 17.16 11.65
C ALA A 319 -4.09 16.12 11.40
N TYR A 320 -3.86 14.86 11.81
CA TYR A 320 -4.86 13.81 11.71
C TYR A 320 -6.13 14.14 12.48
N ASP A 321 -6.01 14.54 13.75
CA ASP A 321 -7.16 14.85 14.60
C ASP A 321 -7.97 16.03 14.03
N ARG A 322 -7.27 17.06 13.54
CA ARG A 322 -7.91 18.21 12.91
C ARG A 322 -8.62 17.83 11.60
N LEU A 323 -7.97 17.08 10.72
CA LEU A 323 -8.57 16.57 9.48
C LEU A 323 -9.76 15.64 9.75
N LYS A 324 -9.72 14.85 10.84
CA LYS A 324 -10.83 13.98 11.25
C LYS A 324 -12.09 14.75 11.56
N THR A 325 -11.99 15.96 12.10
CA THR A 325 -13.16 16.82 12.35
C THR A 325 -13.86 17.26 11.05
N ILE A 326 -13.10 17.34 9.95
CA ILE A 326 -13.61 17.79 8.63
C ILE A 326 -14.09 16.60 7.80
N LEU A 327 -13.27 15.54 7.72
CA LEU A 327 -13.50 14.39 6.84
C LEU A 327 -14.37 13.29 7.48
N GLY A 328 -14.52 13.31 8.81
CA GLY A 328 -15.32 12.34 9.55
C GLY A 328 -14.84 10.91 9.32
N GLU A 329 -15.77 9.98 9.12
CA GLU A 329 -15.49 8.55 8.94
C GLU A 329 -14.72 8.21 7.65
N ARG A 330 -14.56 9.15 6.75
CA ARG A 330 -13.73 8.94 5.55
C ARG A 330 -12.23 9.02 5.82
N LEU A 331 -11.80 9.63 6.93
CA LEU A 331 -10.40 9.60 7.36
C LEU A 331 -10.21 8.49 8.38
N ARG A 332 -9.28 7.59 8.11
CA ARG A 332 -8.96 6.41 8.91
C ARG A 332 -7.47 6.36 9.20
N ALA A 333 -7.12 6.00 10.43
CA ALA A 333 -5.72 5.86 10.81
C ALA A 333 -5.13 4.54 10.31
N MET A 334 -3.91 4.58 9.75
CA MET A 334 -3.08 3.41 9.54
C MET A 334 -2.28 3.09 10.80
N SER A 335 -1.96 1.80 10.96
CA SER A 335 -1.00 1.28 11.93
C SER A 335 -0.44 -0.04 11.44
N GLY A 336 0.75 -0.42 11.88
CA GLY A 336 1.33 -1.72 11.53
C GLY A 336 0.40 -2.87 11.90
N GLY A 337 0.18 -3.80 10.98
CA GLY A 337 -0.73 -4.92 11.12
C GLY A 337 -2.18 -4.66 10.69
N MET A 338 -2.57 -3.40 10.42
CA MET A 338 -3.88 -3.11 9.83
C MET A 338 -4.00 -3.73 8.44
N THR A 339 -5.16 -4.30 8.17
CA THR A 339 -5.51 -4.79 6.83
C THR A 339 -6.85 -4.20 6.39
N ALA A 340 -6.90 -3.64 5.18
CA ALA A 340 -8.13 -3.21 4.51
C ALA A 340 -8.37 -4.04 3.26
N GLU A 341 -9.57 -4.56 3.10
CA GLU A 341 -10.04 -5.29 1.93
C GLU A 341 -11.08 -4.46 1.18
N ILE A 342 -10.77 -4.09 -0.07
CA ILE A 342 -11.55 -3.19 -0.92
C ILE A 342 -12.14 -4.01 -2.06
N GLY A 343 -13.42 -4.23 -2.05
CA GLY A 343 -14.15 -5.00 -3.07
C GLY A 343 -15.43 -4.33 -3.52
N ALA A 344 -16.16 -4.98 -4.42
CA ALA A 344 -17.44 -4.49 -4.94
C ALA A 344 -18.45 -4.18 -3.82
N ASP A 345 -18.44 -4.98 -2.74
CA ASP A 345 -19.36 -4.89 -1.60
C ASP A 345 -18.96 -3.81 -0.56
N GLY A 346 -17.86 -3.08 -0.80
CA GLY A 346 -17.37 -2.04 0.10
C GLY A 346 -15.96 -2.30 0.64
N ILE A 347 -15.67 -1.67 1.79
CA ILE A 347 -14.38 -1.76 2.47
C ILE A 347 -14.59 -2.49 3.80
N ARG A 348 -13.81 -3.55 4.02
CA ARG A 348 -13.74 -4.27 5.31
C ARG A 348 -12.37 -4.07 5.93
N GLU A 349 -12.32 -3.83 7.23
CA GLU A 349 -11.07 -3.68 7.98
C GLU A 349 -10.88 -4.84 8.95
N HIS A 350 -9.63 -5.27 9.06
CA HIS A 350 -9.16 -6.21 10.07
C HIS A 350 -7.98 -5.56 10.81
N ARG A 351 -8.10 -5.47 12.12
CA ARG A 351 -7.08 -4.90 13.02
C ARG A 351 -6.43 -5.98 13.84
#